data_765d8850f3713447d63813823427f04c
#
_entry.id   765d8850f3713447d63813823427f04c
#
_cell.length_a   1.000
_cell.length_b   1.000
_cell.length_c   1.000
_cell.angle_alpha   90.00
_cell.angle_beta   90.00
_cell.angle_gamma   90.00
#
_symmetry.space_group_name_H-M   'P 1'
#
loop_
_entity.id
_entity.type
_entity.pdbx_description
1 polymer ?
#
loop_
_entity_poly.entity_id
_entity_poly.type
_entity_poly.pdbx_seq_one_letter_code
_entity_poly.pdbx_strand_id
1 'polypeptide(L)'
;MPAIPDSTKNSVTVRLATRARERWPQIDRVHVRFKGGFGYIDAVMPDGDTLRLCRVRYVGYANTWGFAIYRASHDDYQDSYLPTGTPSGTVEDALDTACGRYLNHPTAWA
;
A
#
# COMPACT_ATOMS: atom_id res chain seq x y z
N MET A 1 -15.89 10.38 8.72
CA MET A 1 -14.80 9.43 8.47
C MET A 1 -14.01 9.25 9.75
N PRO A 2 -13.77 8.03 10.19
CA PRO A 2 -13.02 7.80 11.43
C PRO A 2 -11.56 8.23 11.28
N ALA A 3 -11.03 8.83 12.33
CA ALA A 3 -9.61 9.15 12.40
C ALA A 3 -8.81 7.89 12.68
N ILE A 4 -7.61 7.81 12.10
CA ILE A 4 -6.73 6.65 12.30
C ILE A 4 -6.02 6.82 13.65
N PRO A 5 -6.17 5.86 14.60
CA PRO A 5 -5.43 5.93 15.85
C PRO A 5 -3.91 5.86 15.62
N ASP A 6 -3.14 6.50 16.49
CA ASP A 6 -1.67 6.49 16.37
C ASP A 6 -1.10 5.07 16.45
N SER A 7 -1.67 4.23 17.31
CA SER A 7 -1.24 2.82 17.41
C SER A 7 -1.46 2.08 16.10
N THR A 8 -2.55 2.36 15.40
CA THR A 8 -2.83 1.77 14.09
C THR A 8 -1.87 2.28 13.04
N LYS A 9 -1.55 3.59 13.03
CA LYS A 9 -0.54 4.15 12.12
C LYS A 9 0.81 3.47 12.30
N ASN A 10 1.25 3.28 13.54
CA ASN A 10 2.51 2.63 13.84
C ASN A 10 2.50 1.17 13.39
N SER A 11 1.41 0.45 13.67
CA SER A 11 1.25 -0.94 13.26
C SER A 11 1.32 -1.09 11.74
N VAL A 12 0.62 -0.24 11.00
CA VAL A 12 0.62 -0.25 9.54
C VAL A 12 2.02 -0.01 8.99
N THR A 13 2.73 0.97 9.54
CA THR A 13 4.10 1.29 9.09
C THR A 13 5.03 0.09 9.26
N VAL A 14 4.98 -0.57 10.42
CA VAL A 14 5.82 -1.75 10.71
C VAL A 14 5.43 -2.93 9.80
N ARG A 15 4.13 -3.18 9.66
CA ARG A 15 3.64 -4.29 8.84
C ARG A 15 4.04 -4.15 7.37
N LEU A 16 3.94 -2.94 6.83
CA LEU A 16 4.33 -2.69 5.44
C LEU A 16 5.83 -2.83 5.24
N ALA A 17 6.63 -2.34 6.18
CA ALA A 17 8.09 -2.48 6.12
C ALA A 17 8.50 -3.95 6.17
N THR A 18 7.88 -4.74 7.04
CA THR A 18 8.14 -6.18 7.16
C THR A 18 7.76 -6.90 5.88
N ARG A 19 6.58 -6.63 5.34
CA ARG A 19 6.11 -7.28 4.10
C ARG A 19 7.00 -6.94 2.92
N ALA A 20 7.47 -5.69 2.82
CA ALA A 20 8.37 -5.30 1.75
C ALA A 20 9.69 -6.06 1.81
N ARG A 21 10.26 -6.22 3.01
CA ARG A 21 11.49 -6.99 3.17
C ARG A 21 11.33 -8.45 2.79
N GLU A 22 10.16 -9.02 3.05
CA GLU A 22 9.90 -10.43 2.78
C GLU A 22 9.61 -10.72 1.31
N ARG A 23 8.87 -9.83 0.64
CA ARG A 23 8.36 -10.12 -0.70
C ARG A 23 8.87 -9.20 -1.79
N TRP A 24 9.33 -7.99 -1.44
CA TRP A 24 9.68 -6.96 -2.41
C TRP A 24 11.08 -6.41 -2.16
N PRO A 25 12.13 -7.29 -2.22
CA PRO A 25 13.50 -6.87 -1.89
C PRO A 25 14.07 -5.81 -2.85
N GLN A 26 13.45 -5.61 -4.02
CA GLN A 26 13.85 -4.55 -4.94
C GLN A 26 13.49 -3.16 -4.46
N ILE A 27 12.62 -3.05 -3.44
CA ILE A 27 12.28 -1.78 -2.81
C ILE A 27 13.28 -1.50 -1.68
N ASP A 28 13.85 -0.28 -1.65
CA ASP A 28 14.72 0.11 -0.53
C ASP A 28 13.91 0.26 0.76
N ARG A 29 12.79 0.96 0.68
CA ARG A 29 11.87 1.09 1.82
C ARG A 29 10.48 1.50 1.35
N VAL A 30 9.49 1.26 2.22
CA VAL A 30 8.12 1.73 2.01
C VAL A 30 7.90 2.97 2.86
N HIS A 31 7.33 4.00 2.25
CA HIS A 31 6.96 5.23 2.93
C HIS A 31 5.45 5.36 2.99
N VAL A 32 4.90 5.65 4.17
CA VAL A 32 3.45 5.81 4.35
C VAL A 32 3.17 7.21 4.88
N ARG A 33 2.31 7.94 4.18
CA ARG A 33 1.84 9.25 4.63
C ARG A 33 0.38 9.14 5.02
N PHE A 34 0.05 9.56 6.24
CA PHE A 34 -1.33 9.57 6.70
C PHE A 34 -1.91 10.97 6.59
N LYS A 35 -3.10 11.06 5.99
CA LYS A 35 -3.81 12.32 5.86
C LYS A 35 -5.31 12.05 5.98
N GLY A 36 -5.94 12.61 7.01
CA GLY A 36 -7.33 12.29 7.30
C GLY A 36 -7.48 10.81 7.58
N GLY A 37 -8.46 10.17 6.95
CA GLY A 37 -8.68 8.73 7.08
C GLY A 37 -7.93 7.89 6.06
N PHE A 38 -6.92 8.43 5.36
CA PHE A 38 -6.20 7.75 4.30
C PHE A 38 -4.73 7.52 4.65
N GLY A 39 -4.18 6.41 4.16
CA GLY A 39 -2.75 6.15 4.14
C GLY A 39 -2.27 6.08 2.70
N TYR A 40 -1.29 6.89 2.34
CA TYR A 40 -0.70 6.92 1.01
C TYR A 40 0.60 6.15 1.04
N ILE A 41 0.67 5.05 0.28
CA ILE A 41 1.78 4.10 0.31
C ILE A 41 2.66 4.31 -0.92
N ASP A 42 3.93 4.63 -0.68
CA ASP A 42 4.93 4.85 -1.72
C ASP A 42 6.09 3.88 -1.52
N ALA A 43 6.75 3.50 -2.61
CA ALA A 43 7.99 2.74 -2.58
C ALA A 43 9.16 3.67 -2.87
N VAL A 44 10.19 3.66 -2.03
CA VAL A 44 11.45 4.34 -2.30
C VAL A 44 12.41 3.31 -2.86
N MET A 45 12.87 3.55 -4.09
CA MET A 45 13.76 2.63 -4.80
C MET A 45 15.22 2.88 -4.41
N PRO A 46 16.12 1.91 -4.65
CA PRO A 46 17.54 2.07 -4.29
C PRO A 46 18.23 3.27 -4.92
N ASP A 47 17.77 3.73 -6.08
CA ASP A 47 18.31 4.90 -6.75
C ASP A 47 17.77 6.23 -6.21
N GLY A 48 16.89 6.17 -5.22
CA GLY A 48 16.27 7.34 -4.61
C GLY A 48 14.94 7.75 -5.22
N ASP A 49 14.52 7.15 -6.31
CA ASP A 49 13.22 7.44 -6.91
C ASP A 49 12.09 6.97 -5.99
N THR A 50 10.99 7.71 -6.01
CA THR A 50 9.78 7.36 -5.27
C THR A 50 8.68 6.99 -6.25
N LEU A 51 8.12 5.79 -6.05
CA LEU A 51 6.97 5.31 -6.81
C LEU A 51 5.73 5.37 -5.93
N ARG A 52 4.72 6.09 -6.38
CA ARG A 52 3.41 6.06 -5.71
C ARG A 52 2.74 4.75 -6.06
N LEU A 53 2.30 4.01 -5.05
CA LEU A 53 1.76 2.67 -5.24
C LEU A 53 0.24 2.65 -5.10
N CYS A 54 -0.27 3.03 -3.95
CA CYS A 54 -1.69 2.94 -3.66
C CYS A 54 -2.07 3.82 -2.49
N ARG A 55 -3.37 3.90 -2.26
CA ARG A 55 -3.96 4.55 -1.10
C ARG A 55 -4.86 3.56 -0.39
N VAL A 56 -4.80 3.52 0.93
CA VAL A 56 -5.70 2.72 1.74
C VAL A 56 -6.58 3.63 2.56
N ARG A 57 -7.85 3.23 2.77
CA ARG A 57 -8.83 4.00 3.53
C ARG A 57 -9.17 3.26 4.80
N TYR A 58 -9.06 3.95 5.93
CA TYR A 58 -9.42 3.39 7.23
C TYR A 58 -10.93 3.30 7.35
N VAL A 59 -11.43 2.11 7.70
CA VAL A 59 -12.86 1.87 7.86
C VAL A 59 -13.22 1.48 9.30
N GLY A 60 -12.32 1.78 10.25
CA GLY A 60 -12.57 1.55 11.66
C GLY A 60 -11.90 0.30 12.24
N TYR A 61 -11.21 -0.49 11.43
CA TYR A 61 -10.55 -1.73 11.84
C TYR A 61 -9.10 -1.77 11.37
N ALA A 62 -8.21 -2.30 12.21
CA ALA A 62 -6.78 -2.35 11.90
C ALA A 62 -6.45 -3.30 10.73
N ASN A 63 -7.30 -4.29 10.47
CA ASN A 63 -7.04 -5.33 9.47
C ASN A 63 -7.93 -5.23 8.22
N THR A 64 -8.69 -4.17 8.09
CA THR A 64 -9.58 -3.99 6.93
C THR A 64 -9.44 -2.56 6.42
N TRP A 65 -8.98 -2.42 5.19
CA TRP A 65 -8.73 -1.13 4.57
C TRP A 65 -9.31 -1.12 3.17
N GLY A 66 -9.95 -0.03 2.79
CA GLY A 66 -10.34 0.18 1.40
C GLY A 66 -9.10 0.38 0.55
N PHE A 67 -9.15 -0.06 -0.70
CA PHE A 67 -7.98 -0.07 -1.58
C PHE A 67 -8.22 0.80 -2.81
N ALA A 68 -7.25 1.65 -3.15
CA ALA A 68 -7.23 2.42 -4.39
C ALA A 68 -5.82 2.38 -4.98
N ILE A 69 -5.71 2.00 -6.26
CA ILE A 69 -4.44 1.95 -6.97
C ILE A 69 -4.08 3.33 -7.52
N TYR A 70 -2.80 3.69 -7.50
CA TYR A 70 -2.34 4.92 -8.12
C TYR A 70 -2.33 4.78 -9.63
N ARG A 71 -2.82 5.81 -10.34
CA ARG A 71 -2.80 5.86 -11.81
C ARG A 71 -1.85 6.97 -12.26
N ALA A 72 -0.67 6.58 -12.72
CA ALA A 72 0.37 7.54 -13.13
C ALA A 72 -0.11 8.44 -14.27
N SER A 73 -0.88 7.88 -15.22
CA SER A 73 -1.39 8.62 -16.37
C SER A 73 -2.38 9.73 -15.99
N HIS A 74 -3.02 9.64 -14.83
CA HIS A 74 -4.00 10.60 -14.34
C HIS A 74 -3.54 11.32 -13.07
N ASP A 75 -2.41 10.92 -12.50
CA ASP A 75 -1.89 11.43 -11.23
C ASP A 75 -2.96 11.42 -10.13
N ASP A 76 -3.70 10.31 -10.03
CA ASP A 76 -4.75 10.13 -9.02
C ASP A 76 -4.81 8.69 -8.53
N TYR A 77 -5.73 8.42 -7.60
CA TYR A 77 -5.98 7.11 -7.05
C TYR A 77 -7.37 6.64 -7.45
N GLN A 78 -7.48 5.44 -7.97
CA GLN A 78 -8.75 4.85 -8.37
C GLN A 78 -9.09 3.66 -7.47
N ASP A 79 -10.31 3.65 -6.93
CA ASP A 79 -10.80 2.51 -6.16
C ASP A 79 -10.69 1.24 -7.01
N SER A 80 -10.13 0.20 -6.40
CA SER A 80 -9.80 -1.03 -7.10
C SER A 80 -10.09 -2.24 -6.22
N TYR A 81 -10.00 -3.41 -6.83
CA TYR A 81 -10.21 -4.68 -6.13
C TYR A 81 -8.87 -5.37 -5.88
N LEU A 82 -8.79 -6.05 -4.75
CA LEU A 82 -7.67 -6.94 -4.44
C LEU A 82 -7.81 -8.23 -5.25
N PRO A 83 -6.74 -9.04 -5.36
CA PRO A 83 -6.81 -10.32 -6.09
C PRO A 83 -7.89 -11.27 -5.58
N THR A 84 -8.31 -11.12 -4.32
CA THR A 84 -9.42 -11.89 -3.74
C THR A 84 -10.78 -11.49 -4.30
N GLY A 85 -10.86 -10.44 -5.11
CA GLY A 85 -12.12 -9.93 -5.67
C GLY A 85 -12.87 -8.95 -4.77
N THR A 86 -12.28 -8.56 -3.62
CA THR A 86 -12.90 -7.63 -2.69
C THR A 86 -12.27 -6.24 -2.80
N PRO A 87 -13.03 -5.16 -2.51
CA PRO A 87 -12.50 -3.80 -2.57
C PRO A 87 -11.72 -3.41 -1.30
N SER A 88 -11.61 -4.31 -0.34
CA SER A 88 -10.93 -4.05 0.92
C SER A 88 -10.22 -5.30 1.42
N GLY A 89 -9.22 -5.11 2.26
CA GLY A 89 -8.43 -6.18 2.84
C GLY A 89 -7.33 -5.61 3.72
N THR A 90 -6.28 -6.38 3.95
CA THR A 90 -5.16 -5.94 4.78
C THR A 90 -4.25 -4.98 4.02
N VAL A 91 -3.43 -4.22 4.77
CA VAL A 91 -2.44 -3.33 4.13
C VAL A 91 -1.37 -4.14 3.40
N GLU A 92 -1.08 -5.35 3.84
CA GLU A 92 -0.16 -6.26 3.15
C GLU A 92 -0.71 -6.64 1.78
N ASP A 93 -2.00 -6.97 1.70
CA ASP A 93 -2.66 -7.27 0.43
C ASP A 93 -2.61 -6.07 -0.52
N ALA A 94 -2.81 -4.86 0.01
CA ALA A 94 -2.75 -3.64 -0.77
C ALA A 94 -1.33 -3.43 -1.34
N LEU A 95 -0.30 -3.61 -0.52
CA LEU A 95 1.08 -3.48 -0.94
C LEU A 95 1.42 -4.49 -2.04
N ASP A 96 1.08 -5.76 -1.83
CA ASP A 96 1.37 -6.83 -2.79
C ASP A 96 0.68 -6.56 -4.13
N THR A 97 -0.56 -6.12 -4.11
CA THR A 97 -1.32 -5.83 -5.32
C THR A 97 -0.66 -4.69 -6.12
N ALA A 98 -0.33 -3.60 -5.44
CA ALA A 98 0.27 -2.44 -6.09
C ALA A 98 1.68 -2.74 -6.59
N CYS A 99 2.51 -3.42 -5.79
CA CYS A 99 3.86 -3.79 -6.19
C CYS A 99 3.85 -4.77 -7.36
N GLY A 100 2.96 -5.75 -7.35
CA GLY A 100 2.83 -6.68 -8.47
C GLY A 100 2.49 -5.96 -9.77
N ARG A 101 1.67 -4.92 -9.70
CA ARG A 101 1.30 -4.13 -10.86
C ARG A 101 2.42 -3.22 -11.37
N TYR A 102 3.09 -2.50 -10.46
CA TYR A 102 4.04 -1.46 -10.85
C TYR A 102 5.47 -1.96 -11.01
N LEU A 103 5.87 -2.94 -10.23
CA LEU A 103 7.21 -3.50 -10.34
C LEU A 103 7.28 -4.60 -11.38
N ASN A 104 6.14 -5.17 -11.74
CA ASN A 104 5.99 -6.17 -12.82
C ASN A 104 7.08 -7.24 -12.78
N HIS A 105 7.43 -7.70 -11.58
CA HIS A 105 8.48 -8.69 -11.41
C HIS A 105 7.91 -10.08 -11.70
N PRO A 106 8.61 -10.93 -12.45
CA PRO A 106 8.09 -12.26 -12.79
C PRO A 106 7.71 -13.13 -11.60
N THR A 107 8.35 -12.92 -10.45
CA THR A 107 8.05 -13.67 -9.22
C THR A 107 7.11 -12.94 -8.28
N ALA A 108 6.54 -11.80 -8.70
CA ALA A 108 5.72 -10.95 -7.85
C ALA A 108 4.52 -11.67 -7.28
N TRP A 109 3.96 -12.60 -8.04
CA TRP A 109 2.76 -13.35 -7.66
C TRP A 109 3.06 -14.78 -7.22
N ALA A 110 4.31 -15.11 -7.14
CA ALA A 110 4.72 -16.44 -6.72
C ALA A 110 4.55 -16.66 -5.21
#